data_e3aaa41213d887782e994caf1a6955f0
#
_entry.id   e3aaa41213d887782e994caf1a6955f0
#
_cell.length_a   1.000
_cell.length_b   1.000
_cell.length_c   1.000
_cell.angle_alpha   90.00
_cell.angle_beta   90.00
_cell.angle_gamma   90.00
#
_symmetry.space_group_name_H-M   'P 1'
#
loop_
_entity.id
_entity.type
_entity.pdbx_description
1 polymer ?
#
loop_
_entity_poly.entity_id
_entity_poly.type
_entity_poly.pdbx_seq_one_letter_code
_entity_poly.pdbx_strand_id
1 'polypeptide(L)'
;GKLKKHDDIVIMDLPGIYSLSPYTLEEVVARNYLITERPDAILNIIDGTNLERNLYLTTQLTELGIPVVIAINMMDIVRKNGDEINVKELSRELGCEIIEISALKGDGVMDAAEAAIRAAKGTKTVPMHTFSGPVEHAIAHIEEAAVHSMPEEQQRWYAIKIFERDDKVLEKL
;
A
#
# COMPACT_ATOMS: atom_id res chain seq x y z
N GLY A 1 -10.87 -2.78 15.33
CA GLY A 1 -12.05 -3.64 15.34
C GLY A 1 -11.70 -5.09 15.11
N LYS A 2 -12.71 -5.98 15.19
CA LYS A 2 -12.56 -7.41 14.87
C LYS A 2 -13.30 -7.74 13.58
N LEU A 3 -12.75 -8.65 12.79
CA LEU A 3 -13.42 -9.15 11.59
C LEU A 3 -14.47 -10.19 11.98
N LYS A 4 -15.67 -10.10 11.40
CA LYS A 4 -16.72 -11.12 11.57
C LYS A 4 -16.20 -12.49 11.14
N LYS A 5 -16.49 -13.54 11.93
CA LYS A 5 -16.04 -14.94 11.72
C LYS A 5 -14.55 -15.21 11.93
N HIS A 6 -13.76 -14.21 12.33
CA HIS A 6 -12.32 -14.35 12.57
C HIS A 6 -11.94 -13.60 13.86
N ASP A 7 -12.01 -14.29 14.99
CA ASP A 7 -11.76 -13.67 16.31
C ASP A 7 -10.31 -13.28 16.55
N ASP A 8 -9.41 -13.89 15.80
CA ASP A 8 -7.95 -13.67 15.82
C ASP A 8 -7.50 -12.49 14.90
N ILE A 9 -8.42 -11.94 14.10
CA ILE A 9 -8.11 -10.85 13.17
C ILE A 9 -8.51 -9.50 13.76
N VAL A 10 -7.54 -8.61 13.88
CA VAL A 10 -7.74 -7.23 14.30
C VAL A 10 -7.69 -6.31 13.08
N ILE A 11 -8.74 -5.54 12.88
CA ILE A 11 -8.79 -4.50 11.83
C ILE A 11 -8.51 -3.15 12.48
N MET A 12 -7.52 -2.44 11.97
CA MET A 12 -7.25 -1.05 12.30
C MET A 12 -7.68 -0.17 11.13
N ASP A 13 -8.60 0.74 11.38
CA ASP A 13 -9.00 1.77 10.43
C ASP A 13 -8.05 2.96 10.55
N LEU A 14 -7.49 3.38 9.43
CA LEU A 14 -6.60 4.54 9.36
C LEU A 14 -7.32 5.70 8.67
N PRO A 15 -6.91 6.96 8.95
CA PRO A 15 -7.45 8.11 8.24
C PRO A 15 -7.35 7.95 6.73
N GLY A 16 -8.36 8.43 5.99
CA GLY A 16 -8.33 8.46 4.52
C GLY A 16 -7.27 9.43 4.01
N ILE A 17 -6.33 8.90 3.24
CA ILE A 17 -5.18 9.66 2.73
C ILE A 17 -4.95 9.35 1.25
N TYR A 18 -4.20 10.21 0.56
CA TYR A 18 -3.79 10.03 -0.83
C TYR A 18 -2.28 9.88 -1.00
N SER A 19 -1.53 10.08 0.07
CA SER A 19 -0.08 9.86 0.09
C SER A 19 0.43 9.54 1.50
N LEU A 20 1.66 9.05 1.62
CA LEU A 20 2.38 8.89 2.88
C LEU A 20 3.34 10.06 3.14
N SER A 21 3.13 11.18 2.50
CA SER A 21 3.90 12.41 2.72
C SER A 21 3.55 13.04 4.07
N PRO A 22 4.48 13.72 4.75
CA PRO A 22 4.24 14.27 6.09
C PRO A 22 3.59 15.67 6.08
N TYR A 23 2.69 15.94 5.14
CA TYR A 23 2.12 17.28 4.96
C TYR A 23 0.84 17.53 5.76
N THR A 24 0.01 16.50 5.95
CA THR A 24 -1.20 16.59 6.76
C THR A 24 -1.09 15.75 8.02
N LEU A 25 -1.90 16.07 9.03
CA LEU A 25 -1.94 15.29 10.27
C LEU A 25 -2.38 13.85 10.01
N GLU A 26 -3.35 13.65 9.13
CA GLU A 26 -3.89 12.37 8.72
C GLU A 26 -2.80 11.50 8.06
N GLU A 27 -2.02 12.08 7.15
CA GLU A 27 -0.89 11.40 6.50
C GLU A 27 0.19 11.01 7.51
N VAL A 28 0.53 11.91 8.43
CA VAL A 28 1.51 11.65 9.51
C VAL A 28 1.04 10.50 10.41
N VAL A 29 -0.23 10.50 10.81
CA VAL A 29 -0.81 9.45 11.68
C VAL A 29 -0.76 8.10 10.97
N ALA A 30 -1.27 8.02 9.74
CA ALA A 30 -1.29 6.78 8.97
C ALA A 30 0.13 6.25 8.71
N ARG A 31 1.04 7.12 8.27
CA ARG A 31 2.44 6.78 8.01
C ARG A 31 3.13 6.25 9.27
N ASN A 32 3.03 6.97 10.40
CA ASN A 32 3.67 6.55 11.64
C ASN A 32 3.15 5.19 12.10
N TYR A 33 1.84 4.95 12.01
CA TYR A 33 1.26 3.66 12.34
C TYR A 33 1.85 2.54 11.48
N LEU A 34 1.87 2.69 10.17
CA LEU A 34 2.37 1.68 9.24
C LEU A 34 3.86 1.36 9.46
N ILE A 35 4.68 2.35 9.80
CA ILE A 35 6.12 2.18 10.02
C ILE A 35 6.39 1.56 11.40
N THR A 36 5.67 2.00 12.44
CA THR A 36 5.95 1.61 13.83
C THR A 36 5.29 0.28 14.18
N GLU A 37 4.00 0.15 13.89
CA GLU A 37 3.22 -1.04 14.25
C GLU A 37 3.37 -2.18 13.24
N ARG A 38 3.71 -1.86 11.99
CA ARG A 38 3.94 -2.82 10.90
C ARG A 38 2.88 -3.94 10.87
N PRO A 39 1.65 -3.62 10.46
CA PRO A 39 0.59 -4.62 10.40
C PRO A 39 0.98 -5.80 9.47
N ASP A 40 0.39 -6.96 9.69
CA ASP A 40 0.66 -8.17 8.89
C ASP A 40 0.24 -8.05 7.43
N ALA A 41 -0.75 -7.21 7.13
CA ALA A 41 -1.17 -6.87 5.78
C ALA A 41 -1.86 -5.50 5.74
N ILE A 42 -1.91 -4.91 4.56
CA ILE A 42 -2.64 -3.67 4.26
C ILE A 42 -3.75 -4.01 3.25
N LEU A 43 -4.99 -3.66 3.58
CA LEU A 43 -6.09 -3.62 2.63
C LEU A 43 -6.26 -2.17 2.16
N ASN A 44 -5.78 -1.88 0.96
CA ASN A 44 -5.87 -0.56 0.34
C ASN A 44 -7.17 -0.44 -0.47
N ILE A 45 -8.13 0.30 0.05
CA ILE A 45 -9.41 0.54 -0.62
C ILE A 45 -9.27 1.78 -1.49
N ILE A 46 -9.49 1.63 -2.79
CA ILE A 46 -9.35 2.69 -3.77
C ILE A 46 -10.65 2.94 -4.53
N ASP A 47 -10.84 4.16 -5.00
CA ASP A 47 -11.98 4.56 -5.79
C ASP A 47 -11.75 4.23 -7.27
N GLY A 48 -12.52 3.28 -7.81
CA GLY A 48 -12.43 2.87 -9.22
C GLY A 48 -12.83 3.96 -10.22
N THR A 49 -13.59 4.97 -9.78
CA THR A 49 -13.98 6.11 -10.63
C THR A 49 -12.88 7.18 -10.72
N ASN A 50 -11.85 7.09 -9.86
CA ASN A 50 -10.72 8.02 -9.83
C ASN A 50 -9.40 7.27 -9.56
N LEU A 51 -9.12 6.29 -10.40
CA LEU A 51 -8.07 5.30 -10.19
C LEU A 51 -6.67 5.94 -10.09
N GLU A 52 -6.32 6.80 -11.03
CA GLU A 52 -4.99 7.42 -11.12
C GLU A 52 -4.58 8.11 -9.82
N ARG A 53 -5.46 8.93 -9.25
CA ARG A 53 -5.21 9.62 -7.99
C ARG A 53 -4.95 8.67 -6.82
N ASN A 54 -5.66 7.54 -6.79
CA ASN A 54 -5.56 6.58 -5.72
C ASN A 54 -4.30 5.70 -5.82
N LEU A 55 -3.84 5.40 -7.03
CA LEU A 55 -2.68 4.53 -7.25
C LEU A 55 -1.37 5.14 -6.78
N TYR A 56 -1.27 6.46 -6.64
CA TYR A 56 -0.09 7.10 -6.08
C TYR A 56 0.20 6.62 -4.65
N LEU A 57 -0.82 6.59 -3.79
CA LEU A 57 -0.68 6.02 -2.45
C LEU A 57 -0.34 4.52 -2.51
N THR A 58 -0.97 3.78 -3.41
CA THR A 58 -0.74 2.34 -3.55
C THR A 58 0.73 2.03 -3.81
N THR A 59 1.39 2.76 -4.70
CA THR A 59 2.82 2.56 -4.96
C THR A 59 3.68 2.81 -3.73
N GLN A 60 3.35 3.82 -2.93
CA GLN A 60 4.04 4.10 -1.67
C GLN A 60 3.82 3.00 -0.61
N LEU A 61 2.61 2.43 -0.55
CA LEU A 61 2.29 1.32 0.36
C LEU A 61 3.09 0.06 0.02
N THR A 62 3.25 -0.25 -1.27
CA THR A 62 4.04 -1.42 -1.69
C THR A 62 5.51 -1.32 -1.32
N GLU A 63 6.05 -0.11 -1.22
CA GLU A 63 7.44 0.16 -0.85
C GLU A 63 7.73 -0.10 0.65
N LEU A 64 6.70 -0.18 1.49
CA LEU A 64 6.86 -0.45 2.93
C LEU A 64 7.30 -1.88 3.25
N GLY A 65 7.25 -2.80 2.30
CA GLY A 65 7.55 -4.22 2.51
C GLY A 65 6.49 -4.96 3.34
N ILE A 66 5.31 -4.39 3.51
CA ILE A 66 4.13 -5.01 4.12
C ILE A 66 3.25 -5.57 2.99
N PRO A 67 2.70 -6.79 3.09
CA PRO A 67 1.78 -7.32 2.10
C PRO A 67 0.60 -6.38 1.85
N VAL A 68 0.32 -6.07 0.57
CA VAL A 68 -0.76 -5.17 0.17
C VAL A 68 -1.77 -5.92 -0.70
N VAL A 69 -3.04 -5.80 -0.37
CA VAL A 69 -4.18 -6.19 -1.22
C VAL A 69 -4.95 -4.93 -1.58
N ILE A 70 -5.36 -4.82 -2.83
CA ILE A 70 -6.12 -3.68 -3.33
C ILE A 70 -7.59 -4.09 -3.46
N ALA A 71 -8.49 -3.30 -2.88
CA ALA A 71 -9.91 -3.40 -3.12
C ALA A 71 -10.37 -2.20 -3.96
N ILE A 72 -10.73 -2.43 -5.21
CA ILE A 72 -11.27 -1.38 -6.08
C ILE A 72 -12.76 -1.24 -5.80
N ASN A 73 -13.14 -0.15 -5.15
CA ASN A 73 -14.52 0.16 -4.80
C ASN A 73 -15.25 0.89 -5.92
N MET A 74 -16.57 0.97 -5.81
CA MET A 74 -17.45 1.63 -6.77
C MET A 74 -17.46 0.98 -8.16
N MET A 75 -17.16 -0.32 -8.25
CA MET A 75 -17.13 -1.05 -9.52
C MET A 75 -18.50 -1.11 -10.20
N ASP A 76 -19.59 -1.02 -9.45
CA ASP A 76 -20.93 -0.87 -10.01
C ASP A 76 -21.11 0.46 -10.76
N ILE A 77 -20.50 1.54 -10.28
CA ILE A 77 -20.51 2.86 -10.96
C ILE A 77 -19.62 2.83 -12.20
N VAL A 78 -18.41 2.26 -12.08
CA VAL A 78 -17.48 2.09 -13.23
C VAL A 78 -18.21 1.39 -14.40
N ARG A 79 -18.83 0.24 -14.11
CA ARG A 79 -19.60 -0.52 -15.13
C ARG A 79 -20.79 0.25 -15.68
N LYS A 80 -21.52 0.97 -14.82
CA LYS A 80 -22.66 1.80 -15.23
C LYS A 80 -22.24 2.91 -16.19
N ASN A 81 -21.06 3.48 -16.01
CA ASN A 81 -20.50 4.51 -16.88
C ASN A 81 -19.98 3.95 -18.21
N GLY A 82 -19.91 2.64 -18.37
CA GLY A 82 -19.33 1.98 -19.54
C GLY A 82 -17.80 1.93 -19.52
N ASP A 83 -17.18 2.22 -18.38
CA ASP A 83 -15.75 2.14 -18.20
C ASP A 83 -15.32 0.71 -17.83
N GLU A 84 -14.11 0.34 -18.22
CA GLU A 84 -13.48 -0.95 -17.89
C GLU A 84 -12.11 -0.72 -17.24
N ILE A 85 -11.83 -1.51 -16.21
CA ILE A 85 -10.51 -1.56 -15.59
C ILE A 85 -9.91 -2.93 -15.89
N ASN A 86 -8.73 -2.97 -16.52
CA ASN A 86 -7.99 -4.20 -16.71
C ASN A 86 -7.31 -4.63 -15.40
N VAL A 87 -8.11 -5.27 -14.54
CA VAL A 87 -7.68 -5.69 -13.19
C VAL A 87 -6.50 -6.66 -13.24
N LYS A 88 -6.43 -7.54 -14.23
CA LYS A 88 -5.32 -8.51 -14.38
C LYS A 88 -4.00 -7.81 -14.69
N GLU A 89 -4.04 -6.86 -15.61
CA GLU A 89 -2.86 -6.06 -15.97
C GLU A 89 -2.41 -5.21 -14.80
N LEU A 90 -3.35 -4.51 -14.16
CA LEU A 90 -3.07 -3.66 -13.01
C LEU A 90 -2.46 -4.48 -11.85
N SER A 91 -3.00 -5.66 -11.57
CA SER A 91 -2.47 -6.58 -10.55
C SER A 91 -1.03 -7.01 -10.87
N ARG A 92 -0.75 -7.30 -12.13
CA ARG A 92 0.60 -7.66 -12.59
C ARG A 92 1.58 -6.50 -12.42
N GLU A 93 1.20 -5.30 -12.85
CA GLU A 93 2.05 -4.10 -12.78
C GLU A 93 2.34 -3.66 -11.34
N LEU A 94 1.37 -3.81 -10.44
CA LEU A 94 1.52 -3.41 -9.03
C LEU A 94 2.08 -4.53 -8.13
N GLY A 95 2.08 -5.78 -8.60
CA GLY A 95 2.49 -6.93 -7.81
C GLY A 95 1.56 -7.24 -6.63
N CYS A 96 0.30 -6.83 -6.70
CA CYS A 96 -0.70 -6.99 -5.65
C CYS A 96 -1.93 -7.75 -6.13
N GLU A 97 -2.54 -8.56 -5.26
CA GLU A 97 -3.88 -9.11 -5.51
C GLU A 97 -4.89 -7.96 -5.49
N ILE A 98 -5.80 -7.96 -6.47
CA ILE A 98 -6.85 -6.95 -6.62
C ILE A 98 -8.21 -7.60 -6.56
N ILE A 99 -9.07 -7.10 -5.70
CA ILE A 99 -10.47 -7.51 -5.56
C ILE A 99 -11.39 -6.36 -5.95
N GLU A 100 -12.33 -6.62 -6.83
CA GLU A 100 -13.38 -5.67 -7.17
C GLU A 100 -14.48 -5.70 -6.10
N ILE A 101 -14.86 -4.51 -5.60
CA ILE A 101 -15.92 -4.40 -4.59
C ILE A 101 -16.93 -3.31 -4.93
N SER A 102 -18.12 -3.44 -4.34
CA SER A 102 -19.08 -2.36 -4.17
C SER A 102 -19.48 -2.33 -2.69
N ALA A 103 -18.77 -1.51 -1.91
CA ALA A 103 -18.96 -1.46 -0.45
C ALA A 103 -20.39 -1.10 -0.06
N LEU A 104 -21.04 -0.21 -0.81
CA LEU A 104 -22.44 0.19 -0.59
C LEU A 104 -23.41 -1.00 -0.74
N LYS A 105 -23.13 -1.91 -1.67
CA LYS A 105 -23.96 -3.12 -1.90
C LYS A 105 -23.50 -4.31 -1.07
N GLY A 106 -22.32 -4.24 -0.48
CA GLY A 106 -21.69 -5.34 0.23
C GLY A 106 -21.00 -6.37 -0.68
N ASP A 107 -20.96 -6.12 -1.99
CA ASP A 107 -20.38 -7.05 -2.96
C ASP A 107 -18.85 -7.08 -2.84
N GLY A 108 -18.26 -8.28 -2.77
CA GLY A 108 -16.81 -8.50 -2.74
C GLY A 108 -16.10 -8.08 -1.45
N VAL A 109 -16.79 -7.49 -0.48
CA VAL A 109 -16.17 -6.96 0.76
C VAL A 109 -15.51 -8.07 1.57
N MET A 110 -16.18 -9.21 1.74
CA MET A 110 -15.60 -10.35 2.45
C MET A 110 -14.47 -11.01 1.66
N ASP A 111 -14.57 -11.06 0.34
CA ASP A 111 -13.49 -11.58 -0.51
C ASP A 111 -12.22 -10.73 -0.38
N ALA A 112 -12.36 -9.41 -0.29
CA ALA A 112 -11.24 -8.50 -0.04
C ALA A 112 -10.61 -8.73 1.34
N ALA A 113 -11.42 -8.92 2.38
CA ALA A 113 -10.93 -9.23 3.73
C ALA A 113 -10.19 -10.57 3.76
N GLU A 114 -10.75 -11.62 3.14
CA GLU A 114 -10.11 -12.94 3.04
C GLU A 114 -8.80 -12.88 2.23
N ALA A 115 -8.74 -12.07 1.17
CA ALA A 115 -7.51 -11.84 0.41
C ALA A 115 -6.42 -11.20 1.29
N ALA A 116 -6.79 -10.21 2.12
CA ALA A 116 -5.86 -9.59 3.06
C ALA A 116 -5.35 -10.60 4.12
N ILE A 117 -6.21 -11.49 4.62
CA ILE A 117 -5.81 -12.56 5.55
C ILE A 117 -4.83 -13.52 4.87
N ARG A 118 -5.09 -13.92 3.63
CA ARG A 118 -4.15 -14.76 2.87
C ARG A 118 -2.82 -14.07 2.68
N ALA A 119 -2.82 -12.78 2.31
CA ALA A 119 -1.60 -11.98 2.15
C ALA A 119 -0.80 -11.89 3.46
N ALA A 120 -1.45 -11.72 4.60
CA ALA A 120 -0.82 -11.67 5.91
C ALA A 120 -0.09 -12.98 6.28
N LYS A 121 -0.56 -14.11 5.77
CA LYS A 121 0.03 -15.45 5.98
C LYS A 121 1.03 -15.88 4.90
N GLY A 122 1.08 -15.13 3.80
CA GLY A 122 1.87 -15.45 2.61
C GLY A 122 3.20 -14.73 2.55
N THR A 123 3.74 -14.65 1.32
CA THR A 123 4.96 -13.90 1.01
C THR A 123 4.66 -12.40 0.99
N LYS A 124 5.67 -11.61 1.36
CA LYS A 124 5.59 -10.14 1.33
C LYS A 124 5.37 -9.63 -0.10
N THR A 125 4.67 -8.51 -0.21
CA THR A 125 4.55 -7.79 -1.49
C THR A 125 5.91 -7.22 -1.87
N VAL A 126 6.36 -7.52 -3.10
CA VAL A 126 7.59 -6.97 -3.65
C VAL A 126 7.21 -5.75 -4.49
N PRO A 127 7.80 -4.58 -4.25
CA PRO A 127 7.57 -3.40 -5.07
C PRO A 127 7.94 -3.68 -6.52
N MET A 128 6.99 -3.48 -7.44
CA MET A 128 7.22 -3.64 -8.89
C MET A 128 7.58 -2.31 -9.56
N HIS A 129 7.29 -1.20 -8.89
CA HIS A 129 7.63 0.12 -9.38
C HIS A 129 9.14 0.37 -9.30
N THR A 130 9.72 0.80 -10.42
CA THR A 130 11.11 1.22 -10.52
C THR A 130 11.19 2.63 -11.06
N PHE A 131 12.17 3.39 -10.56
CA PHE A 131 12.49 4.72 -11.06
C PHE A 131 13.41 4.64 -12.29
N SER A 132 13.82 5.78 -12.82
CA SER A 132 14.86 5.80 -13.88
C SER A 132 16.19 5.25 -13.36
N GLY A 133 17.00 4.68 -14.24
CA GLY A 133 18.27 4.03 -13.87
C GLY A 133 19.19 4.85 -12.95
N PRO A 134 19.42 6.16 -13.18
CA PRO A 134 20.22 7.00 -12.28
C PRO A 134 19.61 7.11 -10.87
N VAL A 135 18.30 7.15 -10.74
CA VAL A 135 17.60 7.21 -9.44
C VAL A 135 17.71 5.87 -8.73
N GLU A 136 17.47 4.75 -9.42
CA GLU A 136 17.65 3.41 -8.84
C GLU A 136 19.09 3.19 -8.35
N HIS A 137 20.07 3.64 -9.12
CA HIS A 137 21.48 3.57 -8.73
C HIS A 137 21.77 4.38 -7.46
N ALA A 138 21.19 5.58 -7.35
CA ALA A 138 21.33 6.40 -6.13
C ALA A 138 20.65 5.75 -4.92
N ILE A 139 19.46 5.17 -5.10
CA ILE A 139 18.74 4.43 -4.04
C ILE A 139 19.58 3.24 -3.57
N ALA A 140 20.13 2.44 -4.49
CA ALA A 140 20.97 1.30 -4.13
C ALA A 140 22.22 1.71 -3.32
N HIS A 141 22.86 2.81 -3.68
CA HIS A 141 23.97 3.36 -2.88
C HIS A 141 23.54 3.79 -1.48
N ILE A 142 22.36 4.37 -1.34
CA ILE A 142 21.83 4.76 -0.03
C ILE A 142 21.49 3.50 0.79
N GLU A 143 20.91 2.46 0.18
CA GLU A 143 20.65 1.19 0.83
C GLU A 143 21.92 0.60 1.44
N GLU A 144 22.99 0.55 0.65
CA GLU A 144 24.28 0.02 1.10
C GLU A 144 24.94 0.91 2.17
N ALA A 145 24.92 2.23 1.99
CA ALA A 145 25.67 3.15 2.84
C ALA A 145 24.98 3.50 4.15
N ALA A 146 23.65 3.60 4.15
CA ALA A 146 22.91 4.19 5.27
C ALA A 146 21.96 3.23 5.99
N VAL A 147 21.38 2.25 5.29
CA VAL A 147 20.29 1.43 5.85
C VAL A 147 20.52 -0.07 5.76
N HIS A 148 21.70 -0.53 5.34
CA HIS A 148 22.03 -1.95 5.21
C HIS A 148 21.86 -2.77 6.49
N SER A 149 21.91 -2.12 7.67
CA SER A 149 21.70 -2.78 8.97
C SER A 149 20.24 -2.96 9.33
N MET A 150 19.33 -2.36 8.57
CA MET A 150 17.88 -2.50 8.76
C MET A 150 17.37 -3.81 8.15
N PRO A 151 16.19 -4.31 8.57
CA PRO A 151 15.53 -5.42 7.90
C PRO A 151 15.39 -5.15 6.40
N GLU A 152 15.72 -6.14 5.56
CA GLU A 152 15.76 -6.02 4.09
C GLU A 152 14.47 -5.41 3.51
N GLU A 153 13.33 -5.81 4.04
CA GLU A 153 12.01 -5.33 3.62
C GLU A 153 11.75 -3.84 3.91
N GLN A 154 12.58 -3.21 4.74
CA GLN A 154 12.46 -1.80 5.11
C GLN A 154 13.48 -0.92 4.38
N GLN A 155 14.59 -1.50 3.92
CA GLN A 155 15.71 -0.75 3.36
C GLN A 155 15.28 0.16 2.21
N ARG A 156 14.51 -0.37 1.25
CA ARG A 156 14.08 0.40 0.09
C ARG A 156 13.25 1.63 0.47
N TRP A 157 12.30 1.47 1.38
CA TRP A 157 11.46 2.60 1.81
C TRP A 157 12.30 3.70 2.47
N TYR A 158 13.19 3.32 3.39
CA TYR A 158 14.07 4.29 4.04
C TYR A 158 15.04 4.95 3.06
N ALA A 159 15.61 4.19 2.12
CA ALA A 159 16.51 4.73 1.10
C ALA A 159 15.80 5.75 0.20
N ILE A 160 14.56 5.49 -0.21
CA ILE A 160 13.73 6.44 -0.97
C ILE A 160 13.50 7.71 -0.14
N LYS A 161 13.16 7.60 1.14
CA LYS A 161 12.92 8.75 2.01
C LYS A 161 14.18 9.58 2.27
N ILE A 162 15.33 8.95 2.37
CA ILE A 162 16.63 9.64 2.45
C ILE A 162 16.92 10.36 1.12
N PHE A 163 16.67 9.71 -0.01
CA PHE A 163 16.84 10.31 -1.34
C PHE A 163 15.94 11.54 -1.52
N GLU A 164 14.69 11.46 -1.06
CA GLU A 164 13.72 12.56 -1.05
C GLU A 164 14.04 13.66 -0.03
N ARG A 165 15.03 13.45 0.84
CA ARG A 165 15.38 14.34 1.96
C ARG A 165 14.20 14.58 2.91
N ASP A 166 13.50 13.52 3.26
CA ASP A 166 12.38 13.58 4.20
C ASP A 166 12.90 13.86 5.62
N ASP A 167 12.74 15.09 6.09
CA ASP A 167 13.28 15.54 7.39
C ASP A 167 12.78 14.70 8.55
N LYS A 168 11.52 14.24 8.50
CA LYS A 168 10.93 13.41 9.56
C LYS A 168 11.52 12.01 9.65
N VAL A 169 12.07 11.51 8.56
CA VAL A 169 12.82 10.26 8.54
C VAL A 169 14.26 10.52 8.96
N LEU A 170 14.89 11.56 8.42
CA LEU A 170 16.28 11.90 8.75
C LEU A 170 16.48 12.20 10.25
N GLU A 171 15.49 12.79 10.93
CA GLU A 171 15.51 13.03 12.38
C GLU A 171 15.51 11.74 13.22
N LYS A 172 15.14 10.58 12.64
CA LYS A 172 15.00 9.29 13.35
C LYS A 172 16.13 8.29 13.06
N LEU A 173 16.97 8.59 12.07
CA LEU A 173 18.14 7.80 11.69
C LEU A 173 19.38 8.22 12.48
#